data_01abc208aeab15d5df1a70e154f2dd7a
#
_entry.id   01abc208aeab15d5df1a70e154f2dd7a
#
_cell.length_a   1.000
_cell.length_b   1.000
_cell.length_c   1.000
_cell.angle_alpha   90.00
_cell.angle_beta   90.00
_cell.angle_gamma   90.00
#
_symmetry.space_group_name_H-M   'P 1'
#
loop_
_entity.id
_entity.type
_entity.pdbx_description
1 polymer ?
#
loop_
_entity_poly.entity_id
_entity_poly.type
_entity_poly.pdbx_seq_one_letter_code
_entity_poly.pdbx_strand_id
1 'polypeptide(L)'
;MILELLIVLGALYVGSRYGSLALGAISGIGLALLVLCFGLKPGTPPTDVIYIIIAAVTCAGMMQASGGMDWLNQLAEKLLRKHPNHITFLAPLCTFFLTVLVGTGHVVYTLMPIICDISLKKGIRPERPCGVASIASQVGITCSPIAAAVASFVIISNQNGFNVNNLQVIGITIPACLCGLIVAALLSYKRGLDLDKDPAFQARLNDPKTKEYMYGSSATLLDKEITKEAKRAVYIFVAALAVIVMYSIFQIAGIELRPEFPTGKLNEDGTPILEPIGMNIIIQIVMITAAAFMIIFCKAAPKKAVGGAVWQSGMVAVVAIYGIAWLADTYFSNYLDVMKGGLEGIVREYPWAIAFAFFAVSVLINSQGAVVVAMMPLAYSLGIPGPVLLGVLPSVYGYFFIPNYPSDIATVNFDRSGTTVIGKYLLNHSFMMPGMVCVVVSTLVGMLLTWIMY
;
A
#
# COMPACT_ATOMS: atom_id res chain seq x y z
N MET A 1 14.60 -27.70 8.94
CA MET A 1 13.74 -26.62 9.45
C MET A 1 14.49 -25.30 9.75
N ILE A 2 15.42 -25.23 10.72
CA ILE A 2 16.11 -23.97 11.08
C ILE A 2 16.99 -23.45 9.93
N LEU A 3 17.75 -24.34 9.27
CA LEU A 3 18.62 -23.95 8.15
C LEU A 3 17.81 -23.43 6.95
N GLU A 4 16.69 -24.06 6.64
CA GLU A 4 15.79 -23.65 5.58
C GLU A 4 15.10 -22.30 5.93
N LEU A 5 14.75 -22.07 7.21
CA LEU A 5 14.27 -20.76 7.66
C LEU A 5 15.34 -19.67 7.47
N LEU A 6 16.60 -19.98 7.77
CA LEU A 6 17.72 -19.05 7.53
C LEU A 6 17.90 -18.76 6.03
N ILE A 7 17.65 -19.73 5.15
CA ILE A 7 17.64 -19.51 3.69
C ILE A 7 16.50 -18.56 3.29
N VAL A 8 15.28 -18.77 3.82
CA VAL A 8 14.15 -17.86 3.57
C VAL A 8 14.47 -16.44 4.02
N LEU A 9 14.89 -16.27 5.29
CA LEU A 9 15.24 -14.97 5.84
C LEU A 9 16.44 -14.33 5.12
N GLY A 10 17.43 -15.12 4.75
CA GLY A 10 18.59 -14.69 3.97
C GLY A 10 18.20 -14.20 2.58
N ALA A 11 17.32 -14.91 1.87
CA ALA A 11 16.82 -14.50 0.56
C ALA A 11 16.03 -13.20 0.65
N LEU A 12 15.16 -13.05 1.66
CA LEU A 12 14.43 -11.81 1.91
C LEU A 12 15.37 -10.65 2.25
N TYR A 13 16.34 -10.86 3.14
CA TYR A 13 17.30 -9.84 3.52
C TYR A 13 18.16 -9.38 2.34
N VAL A 14 18.76 -10.31 1.59
CA VAL A 14 19.57 -9.99 0.42
C VAL A 14 18.71 -9.32 -0.66
N GLY A 15 17.51 -9.86 -0.93
CA GLY A 15 16.57 -9.27 -1.91
C GLY A 15 16.18 -7.82 -1.56
N SER A 16 15.94 -7.54 -0.27
CA SER A 16 15.60 -6.19 0.19
C SER A 16 16.77 -5.20 0.02
N ARG A 17 18.02 -5.66 0.15
CA ARG A 17 19.22 -4.82 -0.03
C ARG A 17 19.40 -4.33 -1.47
N TYR A 18 19.04 -5.16 -2.46
CA TYR A 18 19.07 -4.76 -3.87
C TYR A 18 17.81 -4.00 -4.29
N GLY A 19 16.69 -4.21 -3.58
CA GLY A 19 15.42 -3.53 -3.82
C GLY A 19 14.75 -3.87 -5.16
N SER A 20 13.63 -3.21 -5.46
CA SER A 20 12.90 -3.35 -6.72
C SER A 20 12.58 -4.82 -7.07
N LEU A 21 12.82 -5.25 -8.31
CA LEU A 21 12.58 -6.63 -8.78
C LEU A 21 13.44 -7.68 -8.06
N ALA A 22 14.58 -7.28 -7.51
CA ALA A 22 15.54 -8.21 -6.90
C ALA A 22 14.93 -8.97 -5.72
N LEU A 23 14.01 -8.37 -4.99
CA LEU A 23 13.34 -9.00 -3.86
C LEU A 23 12.63 -10.31 -4.28
N GLY A 24 11.86 -10.28 -5.36
CA GLY A 24 11.23 -11.47 -5.91
C GLY A 24 12.21 -12.45 -6.58
N ALA A 25 13.14 -11.91 -7.38
CA ALA A 25 14.10 -12.74 -8.11
C ALA A 25 15.05 -13.50 -7.17
N ILE A 26 15.55 -12.86 -6.12
CA ILE A 26 16.44 -13.49 -5.12
C ILE A 26 15.66 -14.51 -4.27
N SER A 27 14.36 -14.23 -3.99
CA SER A 27 13.49 -15.24 -3.36
C SER A 27 13.38 -16.51 -4.21
N GLY A 28 13.50 -16.42 -5.54
CA GLY A 28 13.61 -17.56 -6.45
C GLY A 28 14.84 -18.43 -6.19
N ILE A 29 15.97 -17.85 -5.79
CA ILE A 29 17.16 -18.62 -5.39
C ILE A 29 16.85 -19.41 -4.11
N GLY A 30 16.23 -18.75 -3.11
CA GLY A 30 15.79 -19.42 -1.89
C GLY A 30 14.85 -20.59 -2.18
N LEU A 31 13.87 -20.37 -3.05
CA LEU A 31 12.92 -21.40 -3.49
C LEU A 31 13.65 -22.59 -4.17
N ALA A 32 14.56 -22.30 -5.09
CA ALA A 32 15.34 -23.34 -5.77
C ALA A 32 16.17 -24.18 -4.77
N LEU A 33 16.81 -23.54 -3.79
CA LEU A 33 17.52 -24.24 -2.72
C LEU A 33 16.57 -25.13 -1.91
N LEU A 34 15.43 -24.62 -1.45
CA LEU A 34 14.46 -25.41 -0.67
C LEU A 34 13.95 -26.62 -1.44
N VAL A 35 13.60 -26.45 -2.72
CA VAL A 35 13.00 -27.52 -3.53
C VAL A 35 14.07 -28.48 -4.06
N LEU A 36 15.13 -27.96 -4.69
CA LEU A 36 16.08 -28.79 -5.43
C LEU A 36 17.19 -29.37 -4.55
N CYS A 37 17.59 -28.66 -3.47
CA CYS A 37 18.66 -29.13 -2.58
C CYS A 37 18.12 -29.79 -1.31
N PHE A 38 17.04 -29.27 -0.74
CA PHE A 38 16.46 -29.83 0.49
C PHE A 38 15.26 -30.75 0.24
N GLY A 39 14.76 -30.83 -1.01
CA GLY A 39 13.69 -31.75 -1.39
C GLY A 39 12.32 -31.38 -0.81
N LEU A 40 12.10 -30.12 -0.43
CA LEU A 40 10.80 -29.66 0.05
C LEU A 40 9.80 -29.66 -1.11
N LYS A 41 8.56 -30.08 -0.82
CA LYS A 41 7.47 -30.00 -1.80
C LYS A 41 7.21 -28.52 -2.14
N PRO A 42 7.24 -28.11 -3.43
CA PRO A 42 6.96 -26.73 -3.79
C PRO A 42 5.52 -26.36 -3.42
N GLY A 43 5.36 -25.21 -2.82
CA GLY A 43 4.06 -24.59 -2.56
C GLY A 43 3.44 -24.02 -3.84
N THR A 44 2.37 -23.26 -3.69
CA THR A 44 1.61 -22.69 -4.81
C THR A 44 1.85 -21.18 -4.93
N PRO A 45 2.16 -20.65 -6.14
CA PRO A 45 2.26 -19.22 -6.34
C PRO A 45 0.88 -18.56 -6.27
N PRO A 46 0.76 -17.30 -5.79
CA PRO A 46 -0.51 -16.61 -5.62
C PRO A 46 -1.02 -16.01 -6.94
N THR A 47 -1.38 -16.85 -7.91
CA THR A 47 -1.73 -16.45 -9.28
C THR A 47 -2.93 -15.50 -9.34
N ASP A 48 -3.98 -15.75 -8.55
CA ASP A 48 -5.17 -14.90 -8.51
C ASP A 48 -4.85 -13.46 -8.09
N VAL A 49 -3.98 -13.31 -7.08
CA VAL A 49 -3.51 -12.00 -6.63
C VAL A 49 -2.74 -11.29 -7.74
N ILE A 50 -1.84 -12.01 -8.42
CA ILE A 50 -1.04 -11.48 -9.52
C ILE A 50 -1.92 -10.94 -10.65
N TYR A 51 -2.95 -11.67 -11.06
CA TYR A 51 -3.84 -11.26 -12.13
C TYR A 51 -4.66 -10.01 -11.78
N ILE A 52 -5.14 -9.89 -10.54
CA ILE A 52 -5.82 -8.66 -10.08
C ILE A 52 -4.87 -7.47 -10.15
N ILE A 53 -3.64 -7.63 -9.67
CA ILE A 53 -2.66 -6.53 -9.68
C ILE A 53 -2.34 -6.10 -11.11
N ILE A 54 -2.13 -7.03 -12.03
CA ILE A 54 -1.87 -6.73 -13.44
C ILE A 54 -3.03 -5.91 -14.03
N ALA A 55 -4.28 -6.33 -13.80
CA ALA A 55 -5.44 -5.63 -14.30
C ALA A 55 -5.59 -4.22 -13.73
N ALA A 56 -5.47 -4.08 -12.39
CA ALA A 56 -5.58 -2.80 -11.70
C ALA A 56 -4.47 -1.81 -12.11
N VAL A 57 -3.22 -2.28 -12.18
CA VAL A 57 -2.06 -1.48 -12.57
C VAL A 57 -2.14 -1.07 -14.04
N THR A 58 -2.68 -1.92 -14.90
CA THR A 58 -2.92 -1.57 -16.30
C THR A 58 -3.91 -0.40 -16.39
N CYS A 59 -5.02 -0.47 -15.66
CA CYS A 59 -6.02 0.60 -15.64
C CYS A 59 -5.44 1.92 -15.10
N ALA A 60 -4.80 1.88 -13.93
CA ALA A 60 -4.20 3.07 -13.31
C ALA A 60 -3.04 3.64 -14.14
N GLY A 61 -2.24 2.79 -14.81
CA GLY A 61 -1.20 3.20 -15.73
C GLY A 61 -1.73 3.91 -16.97
N MET A 62 -2.86 3.45 -17.53
CA MET A 62 -3.54 4.14 -18.64
C MET A 62 -4.10 5.50 -18.21
N MET A 63 -4.67 5.61 -17.01
CA MET A 63 -5.08 6.88 -16.43
C MET A 63 -3.88 7.83 -16.28
N GLN A 64 -2.74 7.36 -15.80
CA GLN A 64 -1.51 8.14 -15.71
C GLN A 64 -1.01 8.60 -17.10
N ALA A 65 -1.00 7.69 -18.06
CA ALA A 65 -0.54 7.99 -19.44
C ALA A 65 -1.40 9.04 -20.14
N SER A 66 -2.70 9.11 -19.82
CA SER A 66 -3.64 10.14 -20.31
C SER A 66 -3.48 11.49 -19.63
N GLY A 67 -2.63 11.62 -18.58
CA GLY A 67 -2.49 12.83 -17.78
C GLY A 67 -3.52 12.96 -16.64
N GLY A 68 -4.33 11.94 -16.38
CA GLY A 68 -5.33 11.97 -15.30
C GLY A 68 -4.72 12.16 -13.92
N MET A 69 -3.54 11.58 -13.67
CA MET A 69 -2.82 11.76 -12.42
C MET A 69 -2.41 13.24 -12.20
N ASP A 70 -2.02 13.95 -13.25
CA ASP A 70 -1.67 15.37 -13.16
C ASP A 70 -2.88 16.20 -12.73
N TRP A 71 -4.08 15.88 -13.25
CA TRP A 71 -5.30 16.55 -12.84
C TRP A 71 -5.63 16.32 -11.38
N LEU A 72 -5.56 15.08 -10.90
CA LEU A 72 -5.78 14.75 -9.49
C LEU A 72 -4.81 15.49 -8.58
N ASN A 73 -3.53 15.54 -8.95
CA ASN A 73 -2.49 16.26 -8.22
C ASN A 73 -2.72 17.77 -8.22
N GLN A 74 -3.20 18.36 -9.35
CA GLN A 74 -3.59 19.77 -9.38
C GLN A 74 -4.75 20.09 -8.44
N LEU A 75 -5.74 19.19 -8.33
CA LEU A 75 -6.85 19.39 -7.40
C LEU A 75 -6.36 19.41 -5.96
N ALA A 76 -5.46 18.49 -5.60
CA ALA A 76 -4.81 18.47 -4.29
C ALA A 76 -3.99 19.75 -4.05
N GLU A 77 -3.17 20.17 -5.01
CA GLU A 77 -2.39 21.41 -4.91
C GLU A 77 -3.27 22.64 -4.68
N LYS A 78 -4.38 22.78 -5.44
CA LYS A 78 -5.34 23.88 -5.24
C LYS A 78 -5.90 23.92 -3.82
N LEU A 79 -6.24 22.75 -3.26
CA LEU A 79 -6.72 22.66 -1.89
C LEU A 79 -5.64 23.06 -0.88
N LEU A 80 -4.42 22.57 -1.03
CA LEU A 80 -3.30 22.88 -0.15
C LEU A 80 -2.93 24.37 -0.17
N ARG A 81 -2.88 25.00 -1.36
CA ARG A 81 -2.59 26.42 -1.51
C ARG A 81 -3.71 27.33 -0.97
N LYS A 82 -4.96 26.84 -1.02
CA LYS A 82 -6.10 27.58 -0.44
C LYS A 82 -6.05 27.61 1.09
N HIS A 83 -5.51 26.56 1.72
CA HIS A 83 -5.51 26.41 3.18
C HIS A 83 -4.10 26.09 3.73
N PRO A 84 -3.09 26.92 3.48
CA PRO A 84 -1.70 26.62 3.79
C PRO A 84 -1.43 26.50 5.29
N ASN A 85 -2.21 27.18 6.14
CA ASN A 85 -2.05 27.10 7.61
C ASN A 85 -2.40 25.71 8.18
N HIS A 86 -3.18 24.91 7.46
CA HIS A 86 -3.60 23.57 7.86
C HIS A 86 -2.83 22.48 7.11
N ILE A 87 -1.70 22.82 6.49
CA ILE A 87 -0.96 21.90 5.61
C ILE A 87 -0.50 20.63 6.34
N THR A 88 -0.19 20.69 7.63
CA THR A 88 0.21 19.53 8.43
C THR A 88 -0.87 18.46 8.51
N PHE A 89 -2.15 18.82 8.34
CA PHE A 89 -3.29 17.92 8.31
C PHE A 89 -3.74 17.63 6.87
N LEU A 90 -3.85 18.66 6.04
CA LEU A 90 -4.37 18.54 4.69
C LEU A 90 -3.43 17.78 3.75
N ALA A 91 -2.10 17.95 3.90
CA ALA A 91 -1.14 17.26 3.05
C ALA A 91 -1.20 15.73 3.22
N PRO A 92 -1.15 15.17 4.45
CA PRO A 92 -1.35 13.74 4.65
C PRO A 92 -2.71 13.23 4.15
N LEU A 93 -3.80 13.98 4.37
CA LEU A 93 -5.11 13.59 3.87
C LEU A 93 -5.15 13.55 2.35
N CYS A 94 -4.59 14.54 1.66
CA CYS A 94 -4.51 14.54 0.19
C CYS A 94 -3.71 13.34 -0.32
N THR A 95 -2.52 13.07 0.24
CA THR A 95 -1.70 11.91 -0.15
C THR A 95 -2.39 10.60 0.15
N PHE A 96 -3.04 10.48 1.30
CA PHE A 96 -3.83 9.31 1.68
C PHE A 96 -4.95 9.02 0.68
N PHE A 97 -5.84 9.98 0.43
CA PHE A 97 -6.98 9.77 -0.47
C PHE A 97 -6.56 9.52 -1.91
N LEU A 98 -5.51 10.18 -2.39
CA LEU A 98 -4.96 9.89 -3.71
C LEU A 98 -4.38 8.47 -3.77
N THR A 99 -3.71 8.00 -2.72
CA THR A 99 -3.21 6.63 -2.65
C THR A 99 -4.37 5.62 -2.61
N VAL A 100 -5.41 5.88 -1.82
CA VAL A 100 -6.62 5.03 -1.79
C VAL A 100 -7.25 4.94 -3.18
N LEU A 101 -7.33 6.05 -3.90
CA LEU A 101 -7.91 6.09 -5.24
C LEU A 101 -7.05 5.34 -6.26
N VAL A 102 -5.73 5.52 -6.23
CA VAL A 102 -4.81 5.00 -7.27
C VAL A 102 -4.27 3.61 -6.95
N GLY A 103 -4.33 3.18 -5.69
CA GLY A 103 -3.83 1.88 -5.21
C GLY A 103 -2.32 1.80 -5.01
N THR A 104 -1.61 2.93 -5.09
CA THR A 104 -0.15 2.98 -4.93
C THR A 104 0.31 4.27 -4.27
N GLY A 105 1.34 4.19 -3.43
CA GLY A 105 1.93 5.34 -2.73
C GLY A 105 2.74 6.31 -3.60
N HIS A 106 2.89 6.05 -4.91
CA HIS A 106 3.73 6.85 -5.81
C HIS A 106 3.20 8.28 -6.05
N VAL A 107 1.95 8.56 -5.69
CA VAL A 107 1.36 9.92 -5.71
C VAL A 107 2.18 10.93 -4.91
N VAL A 108 2.89 10.48 -3.88
CA VAL A 108 3.72 11.31 -3.01
C VAL A 108 4.86 12.02 -3.76
N TYR A 109 5.45 11.39 -4.78
CA TYR A 109 6.57 11.99 -5.52
C TYR A 109 6.19 13.29 -6.24
N THR A 110 4.93 13.41 -6.66
CA THR A 110 4.44 14.60 -7.32
C THR A 110 3.98 15.67 -6.33
N LEU A 111 3.37 15.26 -5.21
CA LEU A 111 2.86 16.19 -4.21
C LEU A 111 3.92 16.68 -3.23
N MET A 112 4.93 15.87 -2.92
CA MET A 112 5.91 16.21 -1.89
C MET A 112 6.67 17.52 -2.16
N PRO A 113 7.18 17.79 -3.38
CA PRO A 113 7.81 19.07 -3.69
C PRO A 113 6.89 20.26 -3.43
N ILE A 114 5.58 20.10 -3.71
CA ILE A 114 4.55 21.13 -3.51
C ILE A 114 4.29 21.36 -2.04
N ILE A 115 4.17 20.27 -1.25
CA ILE A 115 3.98 20.33 0.20
C ILE A 115 5.16 21.05 0.86
N CYS A 116 6.39 20.69 0.47
CA CYS A 116 7.61 21.36 0.96
C CYS A 116 7.63 22.85 0.61
N ASP A 117 7.31 23.21 -0.64
CA ASP A 117 7.29 24.60 -1.12
C ASP A 117 6.26 25.46 -0.38
N ILE A 118 5.02 24.98 -0.23
CA ILE A 118 3.97 25.69 0.50
C ILE A 118 4.36 25.86 1.98
N SER A 119 4.87 24.80 2.62
CA SER A 119 5.29 24.83 4.02
C SER A 119 6.40 25.83 4.26
N LEU A 120 7.44 25.78 3.42
CA LEU A 120 8.59 26.67 3.51
C LEU A 120 8.20 28.13 3.33
N LYS A 121 7.40 28.45 2.30
CA LYS A 121 6.89 29.80 2.03
C LYS A 121 5.99 30.34 3.12
N LYS A 122 5.30 29.45 3.85
CA LYS A 122 4.42 29.82 4.97
C LYS A 122 5.15 29.90 6.31
N GLY A 123 6.45 29.58 6.35
CA GLY A 123 7.23 29.53 7.59
C GLY A 123 6.95 28.31 8.48
N ILE A 124 6.20 27.33 7.97
CA ILE A 124 5.92 26.08 8.67
C ILE A 124 7.09 25.14 8.43
N ARG A 125 7.61 24.51 9.48
CA ARG A 125 8.67 23.50 9.37
C ARG A 125 8.24 22.34 8.45
N PRO A 126 8.87 22.14 7.29
CA PRO A 126 8.44 21.12 6.31
C PRO A 126 8.46 19.69 6.85
N GLU A 127 9.35 19.36 7.80
CA GLU A 127 9.37 18.06 8.49
C GLU A 127 7.99 17.61 8.98
N ARG A 128 7.15 18.57 9.45
CA ARG A 128 5.84 18.29 10.04
C ARG A 128 4.86 17.70 9.01
N PRO A 129 4.47 18.41 7.94
CA PRO A 129 3.57 17.86 6.93
C PRO A 129 4.22 16.79 6.05
N CYS A 130 5.51 16.94 5.71
CA CYS A 130 6.18 16.02 4.78
C CYS A 130 6.38 14.64 5.41
N GLY A 131 6.78 14.58 6.69
CA GLY A 131 6.94 13.30 7.39
C GLY A 131 5.63 12.52 7.46
N VAL A 132 4.52 13.18 7.85
CA VAL A 132 3.20 12.51 7.92
C VAL A 132 2.65 12.20 6.53
N ALA A 133 2.88 13.06 5.51
CA ALA A 133 2.42 12.82 4.14
C ALA A 133 3.14 11.62 3.49
N SER A 134 4.44 11.40 3.79
CA SER A 134 5.14 10.19 3.36
C SER A 134 4.48 8.93 3.95
N ILE A 135 4.23 8.92 5.26
CA ILE A 135 3.52 7.82 5.93
C ILE A 135 2.12 7.62 5.35
N ALA A 136 1.37 8.70 5.14
CA ALA A 136 0.01 8.66 4.59
C ALA A 136 -0.05 8.01 3.20
N SER A 137 0.94 8.28 2.36
CA SER A 137 1.04 7.70 1.02
C SER A 137 1.18 6.17 1.04
N GLN A 138 1.73 5.61 2.09
CA GLN A 138 1.94 4.17 2.20
C GLN A 138 0.79 3.50 2.96
N VAL A 139 0.34 4.09 4.04
CA VAL A 139 -0.77 3.54 4.83
C VAL A 139 -2.08 3.48 4.03
N GLY A 140 -2.28 4.40 3.08
CA GLY A 140 -3.42 4.40 2.16
C GLY A 140 -3.50 3.16 1.25
N ILE A 141 -2.41 2.39 1.10
CA ILE A 141 -2.40 1.17 0.27
C ILE A 141 -3.33 0.11 0.86
N THR A 142 -3.33 -0.10 2.17
CA THR A 142 -4.26 -1.04 2.83
C THR A 142 -5.71 -0.58 2.85
N CYS A 143 -5.97 0.63 2.37
CA CYS A 143 -7.29 1.24 2.29
C CYS A 143 -7.83 1.32 0.84
N SER A 144 -7.07 0.85 -0.14
CA SER A 144 -7.45 0.92 -1.55
C SER A 144 -8.09 -0.39 -2.02
N PRO A 145 -9.28 -0.33 -2.63
CA PRO A 145 -9.98 -1.54 -3.10
C PRO A 145 -9.26 -2.27 -4.24
N ILE A 146 -8.29 -1.62 -4.88
CA ILE A 146 -7.52 -2.17 -6.01
C ILE A 146 -6.07 -2.46 -5.66
N ALA A 147 -5.64 -2.18 -4.42
CA ALA A 147 -4.26 -2.45 -4.02
C ALA A 147 -4.01 -3.94 -3.79
N ALA A 148 -2.76 -4.36 -4.09
CA ALA A 148 -2.31 -5.72 -3.89
C ALA A 148 -2.56 -6.25 -2.47
N ALA A 149 -2.36 -5.44 -1.45
CA ALA A 149 -2.53 -5.83 -0.05
C ALA A 149 -3.99 -6.20 0.27
N VAL A 150 -4.96 -5.39 -0.18
CA VAL A 150 -6.40 -5.64 0.03
C VAL A 150 -6.87 -6.84 -0.80
N ALA A 151 -6.47 -6.91 -2.08
CA ALA A 151 -6.82 -8.03 -2.93
C ALA A 151 -6.29 -9.37 -2.37
N SER A 152 -5.03 -9.39 -1.93
CA SER A 152 -4.43 -10.58 -1.30
C SER A 152 -5.15 -10.96 -0.01
N PHE A 153 -5.46 -9.98 0.83
CA PHE A 153 -6.20 -10.21 2.08
C PHE A 153 -7.54 -10.89 1.80
N VAL A 154 -8.34 -10.35 0.89
CA VAL A 154 -9.66 -10.87 0.53
C VAL A 154 -9.58 -12.30 0.00
N ILE A 155 -8.67 -12.56 -0.95
CA ILE A 155 -8.52 -13.88 -1.55
C ILE A 155 -8.13 -14.92 -0.51
N ILE A 156 -7.08 -14.64 0.28
CA ILE A 156 -6.57 -15.59 1.29
C ILE A 156 -7.59 -15.81 2.39
N SER A 157 -8.30 -14.76 2.83
CA SER A 157 -9.37 -14.88 3.85
C SER A 157 -10.50 -15.77 3.37
N ASN A 158 -10.99 -15.57 2.14
CA ASN A 158 -12.07 -16.37 1.57
C ASN A 158 -11.65 -17.85 1.39
N GLN A 159 -10.41 -18.11 1.00
CA GLN A 159 -9.86 -19.47 0.90
C GLN A 159 -9.77 -20.18 2.26
N ASN A 160 -9.68 -19.42 3.36
CA ASN A 160 -9.61 -19.92 4.73
C ASN A 160 -10.93 -19.80 5.50
N GLY A 161 -12.06 -19.59 4.82
CA GLY A 161 -13.40 -19.61 5.40
C GLY A 161 -13.85 -18.30 6.06
N PHE A 162 -13.05 -17.24 6.04
CA PHE A 162 -13.50 -15.91 6.44
C PHE A 162 -13.98 -15.14 5.21
N ASN A 163 -15.28 -15.27 4.92
CA ASN A 163 -15.91 -14.64 3.77
C ASN A 163 -16.00 -13.12 3.94
N VAL A 164 -15.13 -12.41 3.23
CA VAL A 164 -15.01 -10.96 3.26
C VAL A 164 -14.81 -10.42 1.85
N ASN A 165 -15.31 -9.24 1.57
CA ASN A 165 -15.08 -8.53 0.32
C ASN A 165 -14.27 -7.24 0.51
N ASN A 166 -13.85 -6.63 -0.61
CA ASN A 166 -13.02 -5.42 -0.59
C ASN A 166 -13.66 -4.28 0.19
N LEU A 167 -14.99 -4.11 0.10
CA LEU A 167 -15.69 -3.02 0.80
C LEU A 167 -15.68 -3.20 2.30
N GLN A 168 -15.84 -4.43 2.79
CA GLN A 168 -15.76 -4.74 4.22
C GLN A 168 -14.34 -4.50 4.75
N VAL A 169 -13.30 -4.86 3.99
CA VAL A 169 -11.92 -4.59 4.37
C VAL A 169 -11.67 -3.09 4.46
N ILE A 170 -11.98 -2.32 3.41
CA ILE A 170 -11.75 -0.88 3.42
C ILE A 170 -12.67 -0.13 4.40
N GLY A 171 -13.84 -0.69 4.71
CA GLY A 171 -14.75 -0.18 5.74
C GLY A 171 -14.14 -0.20 7.15
N ILE A 172 -13.20 -1.11 7.41
CA ILE A 172 -12.41 -1.16 8.65
C ILE A 172 -11.13 -0.34 8.51
N THR A 173 -10.37 -0.55 7.42
CA THR A 173 -9.03 0.03 7.30
C THR A 173 -9.04 1.54 7.07
N ILE A 174 -10.01 2.10 6.31
CA ILE A 174 -10.08 3.55 6.09
C ILE A 174 -10.27 4.30 7.41
N PRO A 175 -11.31 4.06 8.22
CA PRO A 175 -11.47 4.80 9.47
C PRO A 175 -10.31 4.53 10.44
N ALA A 176 -9.79 3.30 10.52
CA ALA A 176 -8.65 2.97 11.36
C ALA A 176 -7.39 3.77 10.98
N CYS A 177 -7.03 3.78 9.69
CA CYS A 177 -5.86 4.49 9.19
C CYS A 177 -6.03 6.01 9.24
N LEU A 178 -7.24 6.54 9.01
CA LEU A 178 -7.52 7.97 9.19
C LEU A 178 -7.33 8.41 10.64
N CYS A 179 -7.81 7.62 11.61
CA CYS A 179 -7.55 7.90 13.03
C CYS A 179 -6.04 7.93 13.31
N GLY A 180 -5.29 6.94 12.83
CA GLY A 180 -3.83 6.88 13.00
C GLY A 180 -3.13 8.10 12.39
N LEU A 181 -3.51 8.49 11.16
CA LEU A 181 -2.95 9.66 10.48
C LEU A 181 -3.28 10.98 11.19
N ILE A 182 -4.51 11.15 11.67
CA ILE A 182 -4.92 12.36 12.40
C ILE A 182 -4.11 12.48 13.69
N VAL A 183 -3.94 11.39 14.45
CA VAL A 183 -3.13 11.40 15.68
C VAL A 183 -1.66 11.67 15.36
N ALA A 184 -1.11 11.06 14.31
CA ALA A 184 0.25 11.33 13.86
C ALA A 184 0.45 12.80 13.43
N ALA A 185 -0.52 13.40 12.74
CA ALA A 185 -0.50 14.80 12.35
C ALA A 185 -0.60 15.73 13.56
N LEU A 186 -1.46 15.41 14.54
CA LEU A 186 -1.58 16.17 15.79
C LEU A 186 -0.26 16.20 16.58
N LEU A 187 0.39 15.06 16.73
CA LEU A 187 1.69 14.97 17.42
C LEU A 187 2.81 15.65 16.62
N SER A 188 2.71 15.66 15.29
CA SER A 188 3.67 16.33 14.42
C SER A 188 3.48 17.85 14.35
N TYR A 189 2.28 18.37 14.64
CA TYR A 189 1.90 19.77 14.43
C TYR A 189 2.82 20.79 15.09
N LYS A 190 3.34 20.46 16.28
CA LYS A 190 4.29 21.32 17.02
C LYS A 190 5.68 20.70 17.14
N ARG A 191 6.00 19.68 16.31
CA ARG A 191 7.31 19.03 16.35
C ARG A 191 8.43 19.98 15.89
N GLY A 192 9.50 20.05 16.65
CA GLY A 192 10.64 20.94 16.39
C GLY A 192 10.29 22.44 16.51
N LEU A 193 11.28 23.29 16.32
CA LEU A 193 11.11 24.73 16.32
C LEU A 193 10.48 25.23 15.01
N ASP A 194 9.71 26.30 15.06
CA ASP A 194 9.27 27.01 13.87
C ASP A 194 10.49 27.58 13.13
N LEU A 195 10.42 27.75 11.83
CA LEU A 195 11.57 28.11 10.99
C LEU A 195 12.19 29.46 11.40
N ASP A 196 11.38 30.41 11.86
CA ASP A 196 11.83 31.73 12.36
C ASP A 196 12.59 31.62 13.66
N LYS A 197 12.38 30.57 14.46
CA LYS A 197 13.00 30.32 15.76
C LYS A 197 14.08 29.25 15.72
N ASP A 198 14.30 28.60 14.57
CA ASP A 198 15.31 27.56 14.39
C ASP A 198 16.69 28.17 14.07
N PRO A 199 17.66 28.18 15.01
CA PRO A 199 18.95 28.81 14.79
C PRO A 199 19.73 28.20 13.64
N ALA A 200 19.61 26.87 13.44
CA ALA A 200 20.31 26.16 12.38
C ALA A 200 19.74 26.54 11.01
N PHE A 201 18.42 26.67 10.90
CA PHE A 201 17.76 27.14 9.69
C PHE A 201 18.09 28.60 9.39
N GLN A 202 18.04 29.50 10.41
CA GLN A 202 18.36 30.91 10.25
C GLN A 202 19.81 31.13 9.84
N ALA A 203 20.76 30.38 10.44
CA ALA A 203 22.17 30.43 10.02
C ALA A 203 22.38 30.09 8.56
N ARG A 204 21.61 29.13 8.00
CA ARG A 204 21.65 28.75 6.58
C ARG A 204 21.08 29.84 5.65
N LEU A 205 20.14 30.65 6.12
CA LEU A 205 19.58 31.76 5.34
C LEU A 205 20.56 32.95 5.19
N ASN A 206 21.62 33.02 5.98
CA ASN A 206 22.64 34.05 5.86
C ASN A 206 23.52 33.86 4.61
N ASP A 207 23.57 32.63 4.05
CA ASP A 207 24.23 32.39 2.75
C ASP A 207 23.26 32.70 1.60
N PRO A 208 23.59 33.68 0.72
CA PRO A 208 22.72 34.08 -0.39
C PRO A 208 22.39 32.91 -1.35
N LYS A 209 23.35 32.02 -1.60
CA LYS A 209 23.15 30.87 -2.50
C LYS A 209 22.16 29.86 -1.89
N THR A 210 22.28 29.60 -0.60
CA THR A 210 21.37 28.71 0.12
C THR A 210 19.97 29.31 0.18
N LYS A 211 19.85 30.62 0.40
CA LYS A 211 18.55 31.32 0.39
C LYS A 211 17.90 31.27 -0.99
N GLU A 212 18.65 31.47 -2.06
CA GLU A 212 18.18 31.33 -3.43
C GLU A 212 17.73 29.88 -3.75
N TYR A 213 18.50 28.89 -3.33
CA TYR A 213 18.13 27.48 -3.43
C TYR A 213 16.81 27.18 -2.73
N MET A 214 16.59 27.71 -1.53
CA MET A 214 15.39 27.47 -0.73
C MET A 214 14.15 28.15 -1.31
N TYR A 215 14.26 29.40 -1.77
CA TYR A 215 13.13 30.26 -2.11
C TYR A 215 13.06 30.66 -3.59
N GLY A 216 14.12 30.49 -4.37
CA GLY A 216 14.25 30.98 -5.74
C GLY A 216 13.39 30.26 -6.78
N SER A 217 12.87 29.06 -6.44
CA SER A 217 11.98 28.32 -7.33
C SER A 217 10.68 27.94 -6.63
N SER A 218 9.61 27.78 -7.39
CA SER A 218 8.31 27.33 -6.91
C SER A 218 7.96 25.98 -7.55
N ALA A 219 7.67 24.97 -6.74
CA ALA A 219 7.09 23.73 -7.23
C ALA A 219 5.59 23.91 -7.42
N THR A 220 5.11 23.80 -8.67
CA THR A 220 3.68 23.89 -8.99
C THR A 220 3.32 23.03 -10.20
N LEU A 221 2.12 22.50 -10.19
CA LEU A 221 1.49 21.82 -11.32
C LEU A 221 0.37 22.69 -11.92
N LEU A 222 0.03 23.84 -11.30
CA LEU A 222 -1.10 24.67 -11.71
C LEU A 222 -0.94 25.25 -13.11
N ASP A 223 0.30 25.43 -13.54
CA ASP A 223 0.62 25.95 -14.89
C ASP A 223 0.51 24.86 -15.98
N LYS A 224 0.37 23.59 -15.57
CA LYS A 224 0.22 22.48 -16.51
C LYS A 224 -1.20 22.46 -17.08
N GLU A 225 -1.32 22.56 -18.38
CA GLU A 225 -2.61 22.48 -19.05
C GLU A 225 -3.19 21.04 -18.95
N ILE A 226 -4.42 20.93 -18.45
CA ILE A 226 -5.13 19.67 -18.30
C ILE A 226 -6.11 19.48 -19.44
N THR A 227 -5.83 18.46 -20.25
CA THR A 227 -6.67 18.12 -21.40
C THR A 227 -8.04 17.55 -20.97
N LYS A 228 -9.02 17.58 -21.89
CA LYS A 228 -10.33 16.94 -21.67
C LYS A 228 -10.17 15.42 -21.53
N GLU A 229 -9.25 14.84 -22.26
CA GLU A 229 -8.90 13.42 -22.22
C GLU A 229 -8.38 13.00 -20.83
N ALA A 230 -7.53 13.81 -20.20
CA ALA A 230 -7.04 13.57 -18.84
C ALA A 230 -8.18 13.49 -17.81
N LYS A 231 -9.11 14.45 -17.86
CA LYS A 231 -10.30 14.47 -16.98
C LYS A 231 -11.20 13.26 -17.24
N ARG A 232 -11.44 12.93 -18.52
CA ARG A 232 -12.27 11.79 -18.92
C ARG A 232 -11.68 10.46 -18.44
N ALA A 233 -10.34 10.31 -18.50
CA ALA A 233 -9.65 9.13 -17.99
C ALA A 233 -9.88 8.92 -16.48
N VAL A 234 -9.85 9.99 -15.69
CA VAL A 234 -10.17 9.92 -14.26
C VAL A 234 -11.63 9.53 -14.04
N TYR A 235 -12.58 10.09 -14.80
CA TYR A 235 -13.99 9.70 -14.68
C TYR A 235 -14.21 8.23 -15.03
N ILE A 236 -13.57 7.69 -16.09
CA ILE A 236 -13.64 6.26 -16.43
C ILE A 236 -13.06 5.42 -15.29
N PHE A 237 -11.94 5.82 -14.72
CA PHE A 237 -11.30 5.14 -13.60
C PHE A 237 -12.20 5.11 -12.35
N VAL A 238 -12.76 6.26 -11.97
CA VAL A 238 -13.69 6.36 -10.83
C VAL A 238 -14.97 5.57 -11.08
N ALA A 239 -15.49 5.58 -12.32
CA ALA A 239 -16.66 4.78 -12.68
C ALA A 239 -16.37 3.26 -12.55
N ALA A 240 -15.19 2.82 -12.97
CA ALA A 240 -14.77 1.43 -12.77
C ALA A 240 -14.70 1.04 -11.29
N LEU A 241 -14.15 1.90 -10.43
CA LEU A 241 -14.16 1.70 -8.98
C LEU A 241 -15.60 1.66 -8.43
N ALA A 242 -16.46 2.57 -8.89
CA ALA A 242 -17.86 2.62 -8.46
C ALA A 242 -18.62 1.32 -8.82
N VAL A 243 -18.34 0.75 -9.99
CA VAL A 243 -18.91 -0.55 -10.39
C VAL A 243 -18.46 -1.68 -9.46
N ILE A 244 -17.16 -1.75 -9.10
CA ILE A 244 -16.65 -2.76 -8.17
C ILE A 244 -17.29 -2.60 -6.78
N VAL A 245 -17.38 -1.37 -6.29
CA VAL A 245 -18.03 -1.05 -5.01
C VAL A 245 -19.50 -1.41 -5.05
N MET A 246 -20.20 -1.13 -6.15
CA MET A 246 -21.61 -1.50 -6.34
C MET A 246 -21.82 -3.01 -6.19
N TYR A 247 -21.05 -3.84 -6.89
CA TYR A 247 -21.11 -5.30 -6.73
C TYR A 247 -20.86 -5.74 -5.28
N SER A 248 -19.90 -5.11 -4.60
CA SER A 248 -19.60 -5.39 -3.18
C SER A 248 -20.76 -5.01 -2.25
N ILE A 249 -21.43 -3.88 -2.49
CA ILE A 249 -22.63 -3.46 -1.70
C ILE A 249 -23.76 -4.45 -1.87
N PHE A 250 -24.08 -4.85 -3.09
CA PHE A 250 -25.16 -5.80 -3.35
C PHE A 250 -24.87 -7.16 -2.73
N GLN A 251 -23.61 -7.62 -2.79
CA GLN A 251 -23.20 -8.85 -2.10
C GLN A 251 -23.41 -8.78 -0.59
N ILE A 252 -23.08 -7.67 0.07
CA ILE A 252 -23.33 -7.46 1.51
C ILE A 252 -24.84 -7.43 1.79
N ALA A 253 -25.64 -6.86 0.91
CA ALA A 253 -27.10 -6.81 1.03
C ALA A 253 -27.80 -8.16 0.76
N GLY A 254 -27.04 -9.22 0.43
CA GLY A 254 -27.57 -10.53 0.09
C GLY A 254 -28.20 -10.60 -1.31
N ILE A 255 -27.95 -9.58 -2.15
CA ILE A 255 -28.46 -9.52 -3.52
C ILE A 255 -27.33 -9.94 -4.46
N GLU A 256 -27.47 -11.11 -5.09
CA GLU A 256 -26.47 -11.60 -6.03
C GLU A 256 -26.73 -11.01 -7.43
N LEU A 257 -25.84 -10.12 -7.87
CA LEU A 257 -25.85 -9.52 -9.20
C LEU A 257 -24.77 -10.10 -10.13
N ARG A 258 -23.87 -10.92 -9.59
CA ARG A 258 -22.80 -11.50 -10.39
C ARG A 258 -23.36 -12.56 -11.31
N PRO A 259 -22.93 -12.62 -12.58
CA PRO A 259 -23.33 -13.69 -13.47
C PRO A 259 -22.97 -15.06 -12.90
N GLU A 260 -23.89 -16.01 -13.00
CA GLU A 260 -23.70 -17.39 -12.55
C GLU A 260 -23.33 -18.28 -13.72
N PHE A 261 -22.41 -19.19 -13.47
CA PHE A 261 -21.93 -20.15 -14.49
C PHE A 261 -21.90 -21.58 -13.91
N PRO A 262 -22.08 -22.61 -14.80
CA PRO A 262 -21.98 -23.98 -14.36
C PRO A 262 -20.60 -24.32 -13.80
N THR A 263 -20.56 -24.94 -12.64
CA THR A 263 -19.30 -25.38 -11.98
C THR A 263 -18.71 -26.66 -12.58
N GLY A 264 -19.41 -27.30 -13.48
CA GLY A 264 -19.07 -28.62 -14.00
C GLY A 264 -19.51 -29.77 -13.09
N LYS A 265 -20.09 -29.46 -11.91
CA LYS A 265 -20.69 -30.42 -10.99
C LYS A 265 -22.21 -30.50 -11.23
N LEU A 266 -22.79 -31.63 -10.91
CA LEU A 266 -24.24 -31.84 -11.00
C LEU A 266 -24.82 -32.02 -9.62
N ASN A 267 -26.04 -31.54 -9.41
CA ASN A 267 -26.88 -31.86 -8.26
C ASN A 267 -27.31 -33.35 -8.29
N GLU A 268 -27.92 -33.84 -7.25
CA GLU A 268 -28.44 -35.21 -7.15
C GLU A 268 -29.53 -35.49 -8.22
N ASP A 269 -30.22 -34.46 -8.68
CA ASP A 269 -31.24 -34.50 -9.74
C ASP A 269 -30.68 -34.35 -11.18
N GLY A 270 -29.34 -34.27 -11.35
CA GLY A 270 -28.65 -34.13 -12.62
C GLY A 270 -28.62 -32.70 -13.18
N THR A 271 -29.12 -31.68 -12.46
CA THR A 271 -29.04 -30.28 -12.86
C THR A 271 -27.65 -29.70 -12.59
N PRO A 272 -27.13 -28.80 -13.45
CA PRO A 272 -25.83 -28.14 -13.19
C PRO A 272 -25.89 -27.28 -11.96
N ILE A 273 -24.87 -27.39 -11.11
CA ILE A 273 -24.67 -26.45 -10.01
C ILE A 273 -24.12 -25.14 -10.61
N LEU A 274 -24.88 -24.05 -10.42
CA LEU A 274 -24.49 -22.71 -10.83
C LEU A 274 -23.84 -21.98 -9.65
N GLU A 275 -22.72 -21.31 -9.90
CA GLU A 275 -22.07 -20.44 -8.91
C GLU A 275 -21.79 -19.06 -9.54
N PRO A 276 -21.95 -17.96 -8.77
CA PRO A 276 -21.60 -16.64 -9.24
C PRO A 276 -20.08 -16.51 -9.41
N ILE A 277 -19.66 -15.82 -10.47
CA ILE A 277 -18.23 -15.58 -10.69
C ILE A 277 -17.60 -14.85 -9.50
N GLY A 278 -16.36 -15.19 -9.18
CA GLY A 278 -15.64 -14.58 -8.08
C GLY A 278 -15.43 -13.06 -8.25
N MET A 279 -15.48 -12.31 -7.17
CA MET A 279 -15.20 -10.86 -7.20
C MET A 279 -13.82 -10.53 -7.80
N ASN A 280 -12.84 -11.41 -7.63
CA ASN A 280 -11.51 -11.30 -8.23
C ASN A 280 -11.60 -11.21 -9.78
N ILE A 281 -12.46 -12.02 -10.41
CA ILE A 281 -12.67 -12.01 -11.86
C ILE A 281 -13.39 -10.74 -12.31
N ILE A 282 -14.42 -10.30 -11.56
CA ILE A 282 -15.12 -9.03 -11.84
C ILE A 282 -14.15 -7.85 -11.82
N ILE A 283 -13.30 -7.76 -10.80
CA ILE A 283 -12.29 -6.69 -10.70
C ILE A 283 -11.38 -6.71 -11.93
N GLN A 284 -10.90 -7.89 -12.33
CA GLN A 284 -10.03 -8.02 -13.51
C GLN A 284 -10.74 -7.55 -14.79
N ILE A 285 -11.96 -8.00 -15.03
CA ILE A 285 -12.75 -7.63 -16.22
C ILE A 285 -13.01 -6.12 -16.24
N VAL A 286 -13.50 -5.54 -15.14
CA VAL A 286 -13.83 -4.11 -15.05
C VAL A 286 -12.60 -3.25 -15.28
N MET A 287 -11.47 -3.60 -14.63
CA MET A 287 -10.23 -2.81 -14.76
C MET A 287 -9.63 -2.88 -16.16
N ILE A 288 -9.58 -4.06 -16.80
CA ILE A 288 -9.07 -4.18 -18.16
C ILE A 288 -9.99 -3.46 -19.15
N THR A 289 -11.32 -3.56 -18.98
CA THR A 289 -12.29 -2.83 -19.80
C THR A 289 -12.13 -1.32 -19.66
N ALA A 290 -11.96 -0.82 -18.45
CA ALA A 290 -11.69 0.61 -18.22
C ALA A 290 -10.39 1.06 -18.87
N ALA A 291 -9.33 0.25 -18.80
CA ALA A 291 -8.07 0.51 -19.51
C ALA A 291 -8.28 0.63 -21.03
N ALA A 292 -9.05 -0.28 -21.63
CA ALA A 292 -9.39 -0.24 -23.05
C ALA A 292 -10.19 1.02 -23.41
N PHE A 293 -11.16 1.42 -22.60
CA PHE A 293 -11.89 2.67 -22.80
C PHE A 293 -10.99 3.91 -22.73
N MET A 294 -9.97 3.91 -21.85
CA MET A 294 -9.00 5.02 -21.80
C MET A 294 -8.14 5.08 -23.07
N ILE A 295 -7.77 3.95 -23.66
CA ILE A 295 -7.05 3.92 -24.94
C ILE A 295 -7.93 4.53 -26.04
N ILE A 296 -9.19 4.10 -26.15
CA ILE A 296 -10.11 4.49 -27.22
C ILE A 296 -10.55 5.96 -27.08
N PHE A 297 -10.98 6.36 -25.88
CA PHE A 297 -11.65 7.65 -25.66
C PHE A 297 -10.78 8.74 -25.04
N CYS A 298 -9.61 8.37 -24.47
CA CYS A 298 -8.74 9.31 -23.77
C CYS A 298 -7.33 9.42 -24.38
N LYS A 299 -7.10 8.81 -25.53
CA LYS A 299 -5.79 8.81 -26.21
C LYS A 299 -4.65 8.31 -25.32
N ALA A 300 -4.95 7.41 -24.38
CA ALA A 300 -3.94 6.80 -23.54
C ALA A 300 -2.95 6.02 -24.38
N ALA A 301 -1.68 6.43 -24.41
CA ALA A 301 -0.64 5.74 -25.17
C ALA A 301 -0.11 4.54 -24.36
N PRO A 302 -0.30 3.28 -24.80
CA PRO A 302 0.15 2.10 -24.03
C PRO A 302 1.67 2.10 -23.74
N LYS A 303 2.50 2.54 -24.69
CA LYS A 303 3.95 2.67 -24.49
C LYS A 303 4.30 3.66 -23.36
N LYS A 304 3.55 4.76 -23.23
CA LYS A 304 3.73 5.73 -22.16
C LYS A 304 3.26 5.17 -20.82
N ALA A 305 2.19 4.37 -20.80
CA ALA A 305 1.70 3.71 -19.61
C ALA A 305 2.74 2.73 -19.03
N VAL A 306 3.32 1.87 -19.87
CA VAL A 306 4.38 0.92 -19.47
C VAL A 306 5.63 1.62 -18.92
N GLY A 307 6.00 2.79 -19.48
CA GLY A 307 7.08 3.62 -18.94
C GLY A 307 6.69 4.44 -17.69
N GLY A 308 5.43 4.45 -17.30
CA GLY A 308 4.92 5.23 -16.18
C GLY A 308 5.22 4.60 -14.81
N ALA A 309 5.36 5.45 -13.78
CA ALA A 309 5.72 5.02 -12.44
C ALA A 309 4.69 4.05 -11.83
N VAL A 310 3.41 4.23 -12.12
CA VAL A 310 2.33 3.35 -11.63
C VAL A 310 2.48 1.93 -12.19
N TRP A 311 2.71 1.80 -13.49
CA TRP A 311 2.93 0.49 -14.11
C TRP A 311 4.20 -0.17 -13.59
N GLN A 312 5.33 0.56 -13.57
CA GLN A 312 6.61 0.01 -13.13
C GLN A 312 6.56 -0.50 -11.68
N SER A 313 5.97 0.29 -10.78
CA SER A 313 5.83 -0.12 -9.38
C SER A 313 4.89 -1.31 -9.19
N GLY A 314 3.80 -1.35 -9.96
CA GLY A 314 2.89 -2.49 -9.93
C GLY A 314 3.55 -3.77 -10.41
N MET A 315 4.34 -3.72 -11.47
CA MET A 315 5.09 -4.89 -11.96
C MET A 315 6.21 -5.32 -11.01
N VAL A 316 6.86 -4.37 -10.34
CA VAL A 316 7.79 -4.68 -9.23
C VAL A 316 7.05 -5.44 -8.11
N ALA A 317 5.86 -4.99 -7.74
CA ALA A 317 5.05 -5.68 -6.72
C ALA A 317 4.63 -7.08 -7.17
N VAL A 318 4.24 -7.27 -8.44
CA VAL A 318 3.92 -8.59 -9.03
C VAL A 318 5.09 -9.55 -8.87
N VAL A 319 6.29 -9.15 -9.30
CA VAL A 319 7.48 -10.02 -9.23
C VAL A 319 7.87 -10.30 -7.78
N ALA A 320 7.80 -9.28 -6.90
CA ALA A 320 8.09 -9.45 -5.48
C ALA A 320 7.11 -10.44 -4.82
N ILE A 321 5.80 -10.27 -5.04
CA ILE A 321 4.77 -11.16 -4.50
C ILE A 321 4.96 -12.58 -5.03
N TYR A 322 5.20 -12.74 -6.34
CA TYR A 322 5.42 -14.04 -6.95
C TYR A 322 6.56 -14.81 -6.27
N GLY A 323 7.75 -14.20 -6.15
CA GLY A 323 8.93 -14.87 -5.58
C GLY A 323 8.82 -15.08 -4.07
N ILE A 324 8.44 -14.05 -3.32
CA ILE A 324 8.37 -14.11 -1.85
C ILE A 324 7.28 -15.08 -1.39
N ALA A 325 6.07 -14.94 -1.95
CA ALA A 325 4.95 -15.74 -1.50
C ALA A 325 5.16 -17.23 -1.82
N TRP A 326 5.68 -17.53 -3.00
CA TRP A 326 5.99 -18.93 -3.36
C TRP A 326 7.07 -19.53 -2.48
N LEU A 327 8.13 -18.77 -2.18
CA LEU A 327 9.17 -19.20 -1.24
C LEU A 327 8.59 -19.43 0.18
N ALA A 328 7.80 -18.48 0.68
CA ALA A 328 7.19 -18.54 2.00
C ALA A 328 6.18 -19.71 2.10
N ASP A 329 5.30 -19.86 1.12
CA ASP A 329 4.35 -20.98 1.08
C ASP A 329 5.04 -22.33 1.02
N THR A 330 6.11 -22.44 0.23
CA THR A 330 6.93 -23.66 0.19
C THR A 330 7.49 -24.01 1.56
N TYR A 331 8.05 -23.05 2.30
CA TYR A 331 8.59 -23.29 3.62
C TYR A 331 7.49 -23.63 4.63
N PHE A 332 6.45 -22.79 4.74
CA PHE A 332 5.41 -22.95 5.76
C PHE A 332 4.59 -24.21 5.57
N SER A 333 4.21 -24.56 4.34
CA SER A 333 3.42 -25.77 4.06
C SER A 333 4.17 -27.06 4.46
N ASN A 334 5.49 -27.09 4.34
CA ASN A 334 6.28 -28.26 4.72
C ASN A 334 6.53 -28.38 6.24
N TYR A 335 6.50 -27.26 6.99
CA TYR A 335 6.82 -27.23 8.43
C TYR A 335 5.64 -26.87 9.33
N LEU A 336 4.43 -26.81 8.76
CA LEU A 336 3.23 -26.37 9.43
C LEU A 336 2.94 -27.09 10.74
N ASP A 337 3.02 -28.42 10.76
CA ASP A 337 2.70 -29.23 11.93
C ASP A 337 3.67 -29.00 13.09
N VAL A 338 4.95 -28.82 12.77
CA VAL A 338 5.99 -28.52 13.78
C VAL A 338 5.78 -27.12 14.35
N MET A 339 5.40 -26.15 13.52
CA MET A 339 5.17 -24.76 13.95
C MET A 339 3.92 -24.64 14.80
N LYS A 340 2.83 -25.35 14.46
CA LYS A 340 1.61 -25.39 15.27
C LYS A 340 1.91 -25.83 16.69
N GLY A 341 2.66 -26.93 16.88
CA GLY A 341 2.96 -27.43 18.21
C GLY A 341 3.74 -26.47 19.11
N GLY A 342 4.57 -25.57 18.52
CA GLY A 342 5.37 -24.61 19.28
C GLY A 342 4.67 -23.28 19.57
N LEU A 343 3.74 -22.85 18.72
CA LEU A 343 3.14 -21.52 18.76
C LEU A 343 1.66 -21.50 19.21
N GLU A 344 1.00 -22.65 19.19
CA GLU A 344 -0.45 -22.77 19.44
C GLU A 344 -0.88 -22.17 20.78
N GLY A 345 -0.09 -22.35 21.84
CA GLY A 345 -0.40 -21.79 23.16
C GLY A 345 -0.40 -20.26 23.17
N ILE A 346 0.62 -19.65 22.57
CA ILE A 346 0.78 -18.18 22.51
C ILE A 346 -0.32 -17.56 21.61
N VAL A 347 -0.57 -18.19 20.47
CA VAL A 347 -1.53 -17.68 19.48
C VAL A 347 -2.98 -17.80 20.01
N ARG A 348 -3.31 -18.85 20.74
CA ARG A 348 -4.63 -18.98 21.37
C ARG A 348 -4.88 -17.95 22.46
N GLU A 349 -3.87 -17.64 23.26
CA GLU A 349 -4.01 -16.71 24.38
C GLU A 349 -3.95 -15.25 23.92
N TYR A 350 -3.08 -14.94 22.93
CA TYR A 350 -2.85 -13.58 22.44
C TYR A 350 -2.88 -13.51 20.90
N PRO A 351 -4.03 -13.76 20.24
CA PRO A 351 -4.10 -13.80 18.77
C PRO A 351 -3.74 -12.46 18.10
N TRP A 352 -3.95 -11.34 18.82
CA TRP A 352 -3.57 -10.01 18.35
C TRP A 352 -2.05 -9.77 18.28
N ALA A 353 -1.26 -10.61 18.96
CA ALA A 353 0.21 -10.50 18.95
C ALA A 353 0.81 -10.73 17.56
N ILE A 354 0.05 -11.32 16.63
CA ILE A 354 0.45 -11.44 15.21
C ILE A 354 0.76 -10.08 14.57
N ALA A 355 0.18 -8.98 15.08
CA ALA A 355 0.48 -7.63 14.62
C ALA A 355 1.98 -7.30 14.71
N PHE A 356 2.66 -7.74 15.76
CA PHE A 356 4.10 -7.56 15.91
C PHE A 356 4.90 -8.36 14.88
N ALA A 357 4.46 -9.58 14.56
CA ALA A 357 5.11 -10.39 13.52
C ALA A 357 4.90 -9.75 12.14
N PHE A 358 3.69 -9.28 11.81
CA PHE A 358 3.41 -8.56 10.58
C PHE A 358 4.27 -7.30 10.47
N PHE A 359 4.36 -6.51 11.54
CA PHE A 359 5.20 -5.32 11.60
C PHE A 359 6.68 -5.66 11.40
N ALA A 360 7.22 -6.62 12.16
CA ALA A 360 8.63 -7.01 12.09
C ALA A 360 9.01 -7.51 10.68
N VAL A 361 8.17 -8.35 10.07
CA VAL A 361 8.38 -8.82 8.69
C VAL A 361 8.29 -7.66 7.70
N SER A 362 7.36 -6.72 7.91
CA SER A 362 7.21 -5.57 7.01
C SER A 362 8.37 -4.57 7.09
N VAL A 363 9.12 -4.52 8.20
CA VAL A 363 10.39 -3.75 8.28
C VAL A 363 11.43 -4.26 7.27
N LEU A 364 11.40 -5.57 6.98
CA LEU A 364 12.34 -6.20 6.05
C LEU A 364 11.80 -6.22 4.61
N ILE A 365 10.48 -6.35 4.44
CA ILE A 365 9.81 -6.45 3.14
C ILE A 365 9.15 -5.12 2.81
N ASN A 366 9.71 -4.38 1.86
CA ASN A 366 9.21 -3.07 1.43
C ASN A 366 7.95 -3.18 0.54
N SER A 367 7.01 -4.07 0.90
CA SER A 367 5.77 -4.32 0.15
C SER A 367 4.69 -4.90 1.06
N GLN A 368 3.63 -4.14 1.30
CA GLN A 368 2.49 -4.57 2.14
C GLN A 368 1.80 -5.81 1.55
N GLY A 369 1.59 -5.82 0.22
CA GLY A 369 0.99 -6.99 -0.45
C GLY A 369 1.83 -8.25 -0.28
N ALA A 370 3.15 -8.16 -0.38
CA ALA A 370 4.04 -9.28 -0.17
C ALA A 370 4.03 -9.79 1.29
N VAL A 371 3.95 -8.87 2.27
CA VAL A 371 3.81 -9.25 3.69
C VAL A 371 2.49 -9.99 3.93
N VAL A 372 1.39 -9.49 3.38
CA VAL A 372 0.07 -10.14 3.49
C VAL A 372 0.13 -11.56 2.92
N VAL A 373 0.65 -11.72 1.69
CA VAL A 373 0.71 -13.04 1.05
C VAL A 373 1.67 -14.00 1.75
N ALA A 374 2.78 -13.50 2.31
CA ALA A 374 3.74 -14.32 3.03
C ALA A 374 3.23 -14.78 4.41
N MET A 375 2.51 -13.91 5.13
CA MET A 375 2.22 -14.12 6.54
C MET A 375 0.81 -14.62 6.84
N MET A 376 -0.18 -14.27 5.99
CA MET A 376 -1.58 -14.65 6.29
C MET A 376 -1.85 -16.15 6.21
N PRO A 377 -1.33 -16.92 5.24
CA PRO A 377 -1.52 -18.37 5.24
C PRO A 377 -0.99 -19.01 6.52
N LEU A 378 0.18 -18.58 7.00
CA LEU A 378 0.73 -19.01 8.28
C LEU A 378 -0.21 -18.63 9.45
N ALA A 379 -0.68 -17.40 9.51
CA ALA A 379 -1.55 -16.93 10.57
C ALA A 379 -2.86 -17.74 10.66
N TYR A 380 -3.50 -18.01 9.51
CA TYR A 380 -4.67 -18.89 9.46
C TYR A 380 -4.35 -20.32 9.89
N SER A 381 -3.22 -20.85 9.47
CA SER A 381 -2.80 -22.21 9.84
C SER A 381 -2.52 -22.35 11.33
N LEU A 382 -2.13 -21.29 12.01
CA LEU A 382 -1.98 -21.21 13.47
C LEU A 382 -3.34 -21.01 14.19
N GLY A 383 -4.45 -20.90 13.46
CA GLY A 383 -5.79 -20.77 14.01
C GLY A 383 -6.18 -19.33 14.39
N ILE A 384 -5.49 -18.31 13.87
CA ILE A 384 -5.86 -16.92 14.14
C ILE A 384 -7.16 -16.58 13.39
N PRO A 385 -8.18 -16.03 14.07
CA PRO A 385 -9.45 -15.71 13.44
C PRO A 385 -9.32 -14.61 12.39
N GLY A 386 -10.07 -14.72 11.28
CA GLY A 386 -10.09 -13.73 10.21
C GLY A 386 -10.39 -12.29 10.64
N PRO A 387 -11.36 -12.04 11.54
CA PRO A 387 -11.59 -10.70 12.07
C PRO A 387 -10.39 -10.09 12.79
N VAL A 388 -9.61 -10.87 13.52
CA VAL A 388 -8.36 -10.39 14.15
C VAL A 388 -7.36 -9.99 13.09
N LEU A 389 -7.17 -10.83 12.04
CA LEU A 389 -6.26 -10.53 10.93
C LEU A 389 -6.68 -9.26 10.18
N LEU A 390 -7.98 -9.03 10.01
CA LEU A 390 -8.50 -7.79 9.45
C LEU A 390 -8.21 -6.57 10.34
N GLY A 391 -8.40 -6.71 11.64
CA GLY A 391 -8.13 -5.64 12.60
C GLY A 391 -6.65 -5.22 12.66
N VAL A 392 -5.75 -6.20 12.56
CA VAL A 392 -4.30 -5.94 12.59
C VAL A 392 -3.70 -5.63 11.21
N LEU A 393 -4.49 -5.62 10.13
CA LEU A 393 -3.99 -5.38 8.79
C LEU A 393 -3.14 -4.09 8.64
N PRO A 394 -3.42 -2.96 9.32
CA PRO A 394 -2.54 -1.78 9.26
C PRO A 394 -1.10 -2.04 9.70
N SER A 395 -0.84 -3.10 10.50
CA SER A 395 0.51 -3.44 10.97
C SER A 395 1.44 -4.00 9.87
N VAL A 396 0.94 -4.32 8.67
CA VAL A 396 1.78 -4.72 7.53
C VAL A 396 2.61 -3.57 6.94
N TYR A 397 2.55 -2.38 7.55
CA TYR A 397 3.34 -1.22 7.18
C TYR A 397 4.38 -0.90 8.25
N GLY A 398 5.57 -1.44 8.13
CA GLY A 398 6.70 -1.23 9.04
C GLY A 398 7.98 -0.75 8.34
N TYR A 399 8.04 -0.71 7.02
CA TYR A 399 9.27 -0.41 6.29
C TYR A 399 9.75 1.05 6.38
N PHE A 400 8.99 1.95 7.01
CA PHE A 400 9.50 3.25 7.46
C PHE A 400 10.44 3.14 8.66
N PHE A 401 10.39 2.05 9.43
CA PHE A 401 11.19 1.87 10.65
C PHE A 401 12.71 1.95 10.35
N ILE A 402 13.12 1.34 9.25
CA ILE A 402 14.42 1.59 8.62
C ILE A 402 14.15 2.44 7.38
N PRO A 403 14.47 3.77 7.40
CA PRO A 403 14.02 4.71 6.37
C PRO A 403 14.79 4.55 5.06
N ASN A 404 14.69 3.38 4.45
CA ASN A 404 15.29 3.01 3.16
C ASN A 404 14.29 3.02 2.01
N TYR A 405 13.01 3.25 2.30
CA TYR A 405 11.98 3.24 1.29
C TYR A 405 12.06 4.49 0.39
N PRO A 406 11.87 4.35 -0.93
CA PRO A 406 12.09 5.45 -1.87
C PRO A 406 11.28 6.73 -1.57
N SER A 407 10.04 6.62 -1.02
CA SER A 407 9.25 7.80 -0.68
C SER A 407 9.85 8.62 0.46
N ASP A 408 10.46 7.97 1.45
CA ASP A 408 11.08 8.62 2.59
C ASP A 408 12.36 9.33 2.17
N ILE A 409 13.19 8.64 1.36
CA ILE A 409 14.42 9.22 0.80
C ILE A 409 14.09 10.42 -0.10
N ALA A 410 13.08 10.27 -0.98
CA ALA A 410 12.64 11.35 -1.85
C ALA A 410 12.11 12.55 -1.04
N THR A 411 11.38 12.30 0.04
CA THR A 411 10.87 13.35 0.93
C THR A 411 12.01 14.18 1.54
N VAL A 412 13.07 13.54 2.02
CA VAL A 412 14.27 14.22 2.52
C VAL A 412 14.91 15.07 1.42
N ASN A 413 15.00 14.56 0.20
CA ASN A 413 15.62 15.27 -0.92
C ASN A 413 14.76 16.44 -1.43
N PHE A 414 13.44 16.37 -1.33
CA PHE A 414 12.54 17.45 -1.73
C PHE A 414 12.46 18.58 -0.70
N ASP A 415 12.77 18.29 0.57
CA ASP A 415 12.77 19.31 1.60
C ASP A 415 14.02 20.20 1.56
N ARG A 416 13.92 21.28 0.77
CA ARG A 416 14.99 22.26 0.61
C ARG A 416 15.37 22.98 1.92
N SER A 417 14.49 22.98 2.92
CA SER A 417 14.80 23.52 4.23
C SER A 417 15.78 22.65 5.01
N GLY A 418 15.89 21.35 4.68
CA GLY A 418 16.72 20.37 5.37
C GLY A 418 16.23 20.07 6.78
N THR A 419 14.95 20.29 7.07
CA THR A 419 14.35 19.96 8.37
C THR A 419 13.88 18.50 8.43
N THR A 420 13.53 17.90 7.27
CA THR A 420 13.24 16.48 7.16
C THR A 420 14.55 15.71 7.01
N VAL A 421 14.85 14.85 7.97
CA VAL A 421 16.19 14.24 8.07
C VAL A 421 16.13 12.73 8.31
N ILE A 422 17.18 12.05 7.85
CA ILE A 422 17.64 10.77 8.35
C ILE A 422 18.93 11.07 9.10
N GLY A 423 18.90 10.97 10.44
CA GLY A 423 20.00 11.36 11.30
C GLY A 423 21.17 10.36 11.29
N LYS A 424 22.22 10.66 12.06
CA LYS A 424 23.42 9.84 12.18
C LYS A 424 23.11 8.40 12.63
N TYR A 425 22.12 8.22 13.49
CA TYR A 425 21.65 6.92 13.94
C TYR A 425 20.40 6.55 13.14
N LEU A 426 20.33 5.32 12.64
CA LEU A 426 19.30 4.82 11.74
C LEU A 426 17.87 5.08 12.23
N LEU A 427 17.63 4.98 13.54
CA LEU A 427 16.31 5.18 14.15
C LEU A 427 15.98 6.66 14.42
N ASN A 428 16.95 7.57 14.29
CA ASN A 428 16.74 9.00 14.50
C ASN A 428 16.40 9.68 13.16
N HIS A 429 15.15 9.54 12.73
CA HIS A 429 14.67 10.14 11.48
C HIS A 429 13.28 10.72 11.62
N SER A 430 12.90 11.57 10.66
CA SER A 430 11.64 12.31 10.67
C SER A 430 10.39 11.45 10.59
N PHE A 431 10.49 10.24 10.06
CA PHE A 431 9.37 9.31 9.81
C PHE A 431 9.06 8.38 10.99
N MET A 432 10.00 8.19 11.94
CA MET A 432 9.86 7.23 13.03
C MET A 432 8.60 7.51 13.87
N MET A 433 8.49 8.70 14.43
CA MET A 433 7.37 9.04 15.31
C MET A 433 6.04 9.01 14.57
N PRO A 434 5.84 9.71 13.42
CA PRO A 434 4.55 9.67 12.74
C PRO A 434 4.19 8.27 12.22
N GLY A 435 5.17 7.47 11.79
CA GLY A 435 4.94 6.10 11.34
C GLY A 435 4.50 5.18 12.47
N MET A 436 5.24 5.15 13.58
CA MET A 436 4.89 4.33 14.74
C MET A 436 3.52 4.70 15.32
N VAL A 437 3.26 5.99 15.50
CA VAL A 437 1.95 6.46 15.99
C VAL A 437 0.83 6.05 15.05
N CYS A 438 1.02 6.27 13.74
CA CYS A 438 0.02 5.92 12.74
C CYS A 438 -0.28 4.42 12.77
N VAL A 439 0.72 3.56 12.72
CA VAL A 439 0.53 2.10 12.70
C VAL A 439 -0.09 1.58 13.99
N VAL A 440 0.40 2.01 15.15
CA VAL A 440 -0.13 1.57 16.44
C VAL A 440 -1.59 1.99 16.60
N VAL A 441 -1.91 3.26 16.37
CA VAL A 441 -3.29 3.75 16.50
C VAL A 441 -4.21 3.09 15.47
N SER A 442 -3.77 2.97 14.21
CA SER A 442 -4.56 2.30 13.16
C SER A 442 -4.83 0.84 13.51
N THR A 443 -3.85 0.12 14.04
CA THR A 443 -4.03 -1.28 14.46
C THR A 443 -4.99 -1.40 15.63
N LEU A 444 -4.86 -0.55 16.66
CA LEU A 444 -5.78 -0.55 17.81
C LEU A 444 -7.22 -0.22 17.40
N VAL A 445 -7.41 0.81 16.56
CA VAL A 445 -8.74 1.17 16.05
C VAL A 445 -9.29 0.08 15.13
N GLY A 446 -8.45 -0.51 14.27
CA GLY A 446 -8.84 -1.63 13.41
C GLY A 446 -9.34 -2.83 14.23
N MET A 447 -8.63 -3.21 15.28
CA MET A 447 -9.04 -4.28 16.20
C MET A 447 -10.34 -3.94 16.93
N LEU A 448 -10.50 -2.69 17.38
CA LEU A 448 -11.75 -2.26 18.02
C LEU A 448 -12.93 -2.35 17.05
N LEU A 449 -12.76 -1.88 15.81
CA LEU A 449 -13.81 -1.94 14.80
C LEU A 449 -14.19 -3.39 14.44
N THR A 450 -13.21 -4.26 14.27
CA THR A 450 -13.49 -5.68 13.99
C THR A 450 -14.15 -6.39 15.17
N TRP A 451 -13.79 -6.05 16.40
CA TRP A 451 -14.45 -6.57 17.59
C TRP A 451 -15.93 -6.15 17.71
N ILE A 452 -16.26 -4.94 17.21
CA ILE A 452 -17.66 -4.46 17.21
C ILE A 452 -18.47 -5.09 16.07
N MET A 453 -17.83 -5.39 14.91
CA MET A 453 -18.54 -5.79 13.69
C MET A 453 -18.66 -7.31 13.52
N TYR A 454 -17.76 -8.08 14.14
CA TYR A 454 -17.67 -9.54 14.03
C TYR A 454 -17.63 -10.20 15.41
#